data_76cfb6ce8323d1f20c8fe13b8b21babe
#
_entry.id   76cfb6ce8323d1f20c8fe13b8b21babe
#
_cell.length_a   1.000
_cell.length_b   1.000
_cell.length_c   1.000
_cell.angle_alpha   90.00
_cell.angle_beta   90.00
_cell.angle_gamma   90.00
#
_symmetry.space_group_name_H-M   'P 1'
#
loop_
_entity.id
_entity.type
_entity.pdbx_description
1 polymer ?
#
loop_
_entity_poly.entity_id
_entity_poly.type
_entity_poly.pdbx_seq_one_letter_code
_entity_poly.pdbx_strand_id
1 'polypeptide(L)' 'MLIPRPLLSHKEQEHFNLILDGLPLKEISKRMSVSKETIKTRVKSILFKFNKQNTTELICEYYKSLLKDKEER' A
#
# COMPACT_ATOMS: atom_id res chain seq x y z
N MET A 1 -19.05 6.39 -4.58
CA MET A 1 -18.65 5.08 -5.10
C MET A 1 -17.24 4.73 -4.69
N LEU A 2 -17.05 3.54 -4.21
CA LEU A 2 -15.73 3.11 -3.76
C LEU A 2 -14.88 2.62 -4.92
N ILE A 3 -13.57 2.90 -4.84
CA ILE A 3 -12.63 2.37 -5.80
C ILE A 3 -12.46 0.88 -5.52
N PRO A 4 -12.61 0.02 -6.53
CA PRO A 4 -12.41 -1.41 -6.31
C PRO A 4 -11.01 -1.68 -5.79
N ARG A 5 -10.91 -2.52 -4.78
CA ARG A 5 -9.62 -2.89 -4.20
C ARG A 5 -9.23 -4.28 -4.66
N PRO A 6 -7.99 -4.47 -5.06
CA PRO A 6 -7.53 -5.81 -5.38
C PRO A 6 -7.46 -6.66 -4.12
N LEU A 7 -7.54 -7.97 -4.31
CA LEU A 7 -7.41 -8.89 -3.20
C LEU A 7 -5.94 -9.02 -2.85
N LEU A 8 -5.59 -8.60 -1.65
CA LEU A 8 -4.22 -8.70 -1.16
C LEU A 8 -4.08 -9.90 -0.24
N SER A 9 -2.93 -10.57 -0.30
CA SER A 9 -2.64 -11.63 0.64
C SER A 9 -2.44 -11.01 2.02
N HIS A 10 -2.43 -11.88 3.05
CA HIS A 10 -2.23 -11.39 4.43
C HIS A 10 -0.92 -10.60 4.54
N LYS A 11 0.15 -11.11 3.97
CA LYS A 11 1.45 -10.42 4.01
C LYS A 11 1.44 -9.12 3.24
N GLU A 12 0.76 -9.10 2.11
CA GLU A 12 0.65 -7.87 1.31
C GLU A 12 -0.16 -6.83 2.07
N GLN A 13 -1.20 -7.25 2.76
CA GLN A 13 -2.01 -6.31 3.53
C GLN A 13 -1.20 -5.70 4.68
N GLU A 14 -0.42 -6.51 5.38
CA GLU A 14 0.48 -6.00 6.42
C GLU A 14 1.44 -4.98 5.85
N HIS A 15 2.04 -5.30 4.71
CA HIS A 15 2.99 -4.41 4.06
C HIS A 15 2.31 -3.09 3.66
N PHE A 16 1.12 -3.19 3.08
CA PHE A 16 0.37 -2.03 2.66
C PHE A 16 0.07 -1.11 3.85
N ASN A 17 -0.31 -1.69 4.98
CA ASN A 17 -0.58 -0.91 6.18
C ASN A 17 0.66 -0.15 6.65
N LEU A 18 1.83 -0.78 6.57
CA LEU A 18 3.07 -0.12 6.97
C LEU A 18 3.45 1.00 6.00
N ILE A 19 3.15 0.81 4.72
CA ILE A 19 3.35 1.88 3.74
C ILE A 19 2.47 3.08 4.07
N LEU A 20 1.22 2.83 4.43
CA LEU A 20 0.29 3.91 4.77
C LEU A 20 0.73 4.65 6.04
N ASP A 21 1.43 3.96 6.93
CA ASP A 21 1.97 4.59 8.14
C ASP A 21 3.18 5.47 7.85
N GLY A 22 3.66 5.46 6.60
CA GLY A 22 4.77 6.30 6.22
C GLY A 22 6.13 5.76 6.60
N LEU A 23 6.24 4.48 6.90
CA LEU A 23 7.50 3.89 7.30
C LEU A 23 8.45 3.72 6.12
N PRO A 24 9.74 4.01 6.31
CA PRO A 24 10.74 3.79 5.26
C PRO A 24 10.96 2.29 5.04
N LEU A 25 11.51 1.98 3.88
CA LEU A 25 11.79 0.60 3.47
C LEU A 25 12.56 -0.17 4.56
N LYS A 26 13.53 0.48 5.16
CA LYS A 26 14.36 -0.13 6.18
C LYS A 26 13.52 -0.59 7.38
N GLU A 27 12.59 0.26 7.81
CA GLU A 27 11.74 -0.08 8.96
C GLU A 27 10.76 -1.18 8.62
N ILE A 28 10.20 -1.14 7.42
CA ILE A 28 9.27 -2.17 6.98
C ILE A 28 9.99 -3.52 6.96
N SER A 29 11.22 -3.53 6.43
CA SER A 29 12.03 -4.73 6.37
C SER A 29 12.23 -5.34 7.77
N LYS A 30 12.53 -4.48 8.75
CA LYS A 30 12.73 -4.95 10.12
C LYS A 30 11.44 -5.51 10.71
N ARG A 31 10.34 -4.80 10.54
CA ARG A 31 9.07 -5.21 11.14
C ARG A 31 8.54 -6.50 10.55
N MET A 32 8.77 -6.73 9.28
CA MET A 32 8.30 -7.93 8.62
C MET A 32 9.34 -9.06 8.65
N SER A 33 10.54 -8.78 9.18
CA SER A 33 11.61 -9.77 9.30
C SER A 33 11.99 -10.38 7.95
N VAL A 34 12.07 -9.55 6.92
CA VAL A 34 12.47 -10.00 5.59
C VAL A 34 13.50 -9.04 5.04
N SER A 35 14.18 -9.45 3.96
CA SER A 35 15.20 -8.63 3.35
C SER A 35 14.58 -7.44 2.61
N LYS A 36 15.39 -6.42 2.36
CA LYS A 36 14.93 -5.26 1.60
C LYS A 36 14.52 -5.66 0.19
N GLU A 37 15.21 -6.64 -0.37
CA GLU A 37 14.87 -7.11 -1.71
C GLU A 37 13.47 -7.71 -1.74
N THR A 38 13.11 -8.47 -0.72
CA THR A 38 11.77 -9.04 -0.61
C THR A 38 10.74 -7.92 -0.51
N ILE A 39 11.05 -6.88 0.28
CA ILE A 39 10.14 -5.74 0.44
C ILE A 39 9.94 -5.04 -0.91
N LYS A 40 11.02 -4.80 -1.65
CA LYS A 40 10.92 -4.15 -2.96
C LYS A 40 10.03 -4.95 -3.90
N THR A 41 10.18 -6.26 -3.89
CA THR A 41 9.37 -7.12 -4.74
C THR A 41 7.90 -7.04 -4.36
N ARG A 42 7.61 -7.03 -3.07
CA ARG A 42 6.22 -6.92 -2.61
C ARG A 42 5.61 -5.58 -2.94
N VAL A 43 6.40 -4.51 -2.80
CA VAL A 43 5.91 -3.18 -3.18
C VAL A 43 5.49 -3.16 -4.65
N LYS A 44 6.34 -3.73 -5.51
CA LYS A 44 6.02 -3.77 -6.93
C LYS A 44 4.75 -4.56 -7.19
N SER A 45 4.59 -5.68 -6.49
CA SER A 45 3.39 -6.50 -6.64
C SER A 45 2.13 -5.74 -6.23
N ILE A 46 2.20 -5.04 -5.10
CA ILE A 46 1.07 -4.25 -4.61
C ILE A 46 0.74 -3.13 -5.59
N LEU A 47 1.76 -2.42 -6.06
CA LEU A 47 1.56 -1.34 -7.02
C LEU A 47 0.92 -1.85 -8.31
N PHE A 48 1.35 -3.01 -8.76
CA PHE A 48 0.79 -3.62 -9.95
C PHE A 48 -0.69 -3.92 -9.77
N LYS A 49 -1.04 -4.48 -8.61
CA LYS A 49 -2.43 -4.81 -8.32
C LYS A 49 -3.33 -3.58 -8.26
N PHE A 50 -2.79 -2.46 -7.77
CA PHE A 50 -3.54 -1.21 -7.71
C PHE A 50 -3.40 -0.38 -8.99
N ASN A 51 -2.60 -0.85 -9.93
CA ASN A 51 -2.35 -0.15 -11.19
C ASN A 51 -1.75 1.23 -10.95
N LYS A 52 -0.77 1.30 -10.04
CA LYS A 52 -0.05 2.53 -9.70
C LYS A 52 1.43 2.37 -10.02
N GLN A 53 2.12 3.50 -10.19
CA GLN A 53 3.52 3.48 -10.57
C GLN A 53 4.47 3.59 -9.39
N ASN A 54 4.03 4.21 -8.31
CA ASN A 54 4.86 4.34 -7.12
C ASN A 54 3.99 4.46 -5.87
N THR A 55 4.65 4.38 -4.70
CA THR A 55 3.91 4.37 -3.45
C THR A 55 3.24 5.71 -3.16
N THR A 56 3.81 6.80 -3.63
CA THR A 56 3.20 8.10 -3.42
C THR A 56 1.85 8.18 -4.10
N GLU A 57 1.77 7.71 -5.35
CA GLU A 57 0.50 7.67 -6.07
C GLU A 57 -0.51 6.79 -5.35
N LEU A 58 -0.04 5.64 -4.87
CA LEU A 58 -0.90 4.69 -4.18
C LEU A 58 -1.50 5.30 -2.92
N ILE A 59 -0.66 5.94 -2.12
CA ILE A 59 -1.09 6.56 -0.87
C ILE A 59 -2.07 7.70 -1.15
N CYS A 60 -1.76 8.54 -2.12
CA CYS A 60 -2.63 9.66 -2.47
C CYS A 60 -4.00 9.17 -2.90
N GLU A 61 -4.03 8.16 -3.76
CA GLU A 61 -5.30 7.62 -4.25
C GLU A 61 -6.12 7.02 -3.12
N TYR A 62 -5.45 6.33 -2.22
CA TYR A 62 -6.12 5.72 -1.08
C TYR A 62 -6.80 6.78 -0.21
N TYR A 63 -6.08 7.85 0.12
CA TYR A 63 -6.65 8.89 0.98
C TYR A 63 -7.71 9.72 0.27
N LYS A 64 -7.56 9.94 -1.03
CA LYS A 64 -8.59 10.61 -1.79
C LYS A 64 -9.89 9.82 -1.78
N SER A 65 -9.77 8.51 -1.88
CA SER A 65 -10.92 7.63 -1.84
C SER A 65 -11.66 7.75 -0.50
N LEU A 66 -10.91 7.78 0.59
CA LEU A 66 -11.51 7.93 1.92
C LEU A 66 -12.20 9.28 2.09
N LEU A 67 -11.57 10.34 1.62
CA LEU A 67 -12.15 11.67 1.73
C LEU A 67 -13.42 11.79 0.91
N LYS A 68 -13.41 11.20 -0.28
CA LYS A 68 -14.57 11.23 -1.14
C LYS A 68 -15.77 10.55 -0.48
N ASP A 69 -15.52 9.42 0.15
CA ASP A 69 -16.58 8.71 0.86
C ASP A 69 -17.21 9.59 1.93
N LYS A 70 -16.38 10.35 2.66
CA LYS A 70 -16.88 11.23 3.69
C LYS A 70 -17.67 12.39 3.12
N GLU A 71 -17.24 12.91 1.99
CA GLU A 71 -17.88 14.09 1.41
C GLU A 71 -19.21 13.79 0.77
N GLU A 72 -19.44 12.56 0.39
CA GLU A 72 -20.68 12.18 -0.26
C GLU A 72 -21.84 12.02 0.68
N ARG A 73 -21.62 12.23 1.96
CA ARG A 73 -22.70 12.12 2.95
C ARG A 73 -23.39 13.44 3.24
#